data_74b9c134455ce15a7517da35cb77be9d
#
_entry.id   74b9c134455ce15a7517da35cb77be9d
#
_cell.length_a   1.000
_cell.length_b   1.000
_cell.length_c   1.000
_cell.angle_alpha   90.00
_cell.angle_beta   90.00
_cell.angle_gamma   90.00
#
_symmetry.space_group_name_H-M   'P 1'
#
loop_
_entity.id
_entity.type
_entity.pdbx_description
1 polymer ?
#
loop_
_entity_poly.entity_id
_entity_poly.type
_entity_poly.pdbx_seq_one_letter_code
_entity_poly.pdbx_strand_id
1 'polypeptide(L)'
;MPTLRPVANDSPLSTKQLRRSAASRVDALLSEIRACRVCEAHLPLGPRPIVRIAPSARILMVGQAPGLKVHESGIPWHDASGKRLREWLGVEESVFYDARRFAIVPMG
;
A
#
# COMPACT_ATOMS: atom_id res chain seq x y z
N MET A 1 24.58 38.44 -6.11
CA MET A 1 24.71 37.02 -6.36
C MET A 1 24.23 36.23 -5.14
N PRO A 2 23.15 35.49 -5.26
CA PRO A 2 22.71 34.77 -4.10
C PRO A 2 23.78 33.74 -3.73
N THR A 3 24.27 33.83 -2.53
CA THR A 3 25.16 32.82 -1.95
C THR A 3 24.37 31.52 -1.86
N LEU A 4 24.82 30.53 -2.57
CA LEU A 4 24.32 29.18 -2.39
C LEU A 4 24.50 28.80 -0.92
N ARG A 5 23.42 28.70 -0.20
CA ARG A 5 23.48 28.19 1.17
C ARG A 5 24.00 26.77 1.09
N PRO A 6 25.07 26.43 1.82
CA PRO A 6 25.40 25.02 1.99
C PRO A 6 24.16 24.36 2.60
N VAL A 7 23.69 23.33 1.96
CA VAL A 7 22.63 22.50 2.51
C VAL A 7 23.16 21.98 3.85
N ALA A 8 22.44 22.29 4.93
CA ALA A 8 22.89 21.99 6.29
C ALA A 8 23.12 20.51 6.54
N ASN A 9 22.87 19.66 5.55
CA ASN A 9 22.96 18.21 5.70
C ASN A 9 23.35 17.56 4.37
N ASP A 10 24.57 17.89 3.91
CA ASP A 10 25.16 17.26 2.71
C ASP A 10 25.59 15.81 2.92
N SER A 11 25.55 15.33 4.16
CA SER A 11 25.87 13.94 4.45
C SER A 11 24.76 13.02 3.97
N PRO A 12 25.07 11.95 3.22
CA PRO A 12 24.05 10.98 2.86
C PRO A 12 23.44 10.36 4.11
N LEU A 13 22.12 10.20 4.10
CA LEU A 13 21.41 9.54 5.18
C LEU A 13 21.90 8.10 5.33
N SER A 14 22.07 7.64 6.57
CA SER A 14 22.35 6.23 6.82
C SER A 14 21.20 5.36 6.35
N THR A 15 21.46 4.10 6.07
CA THR A 15 20.42 3.13 5.68
C THR A 15 19.30 3.08 6.71
N LYS A 16 19.64 3.18 8.01
CA LYS A 16 18.67 3.20 9.10
C LYS A 16 17.76 4.43 9.05
N GLN A 17 18.33 5.60 8.78
CA GLN A 17 17.59 6.85 8.66
C GLN A 17 16.67 6.84 7.44
N LEU A 18 17.13 6.34 6.31
CA LEU A 18 16.32 6.17 5.10
C LEU A 18 15.13 5.23 5.33
N ARG A 19 15.35 4.13 6.02
CA ARG A 19 14.29 3.18 6.36
C ARG A 19 13.25 3.79 7.30
N ARG A 20 13.68 4.54 8.31
CA ARG A 20 12.77 5.26 9.22
C ARG A 20 11.95 6.30 8.49
N SER A 21 12.58 7.08 7.61
CA SER A 21 11.90 8.09 6.80
C SER A 21 10.86 7.45 5.88
N ALA A 22 11.21 6.34 5.22
CA ALA A 22 10.29 5.60 4.36
C ALA A 22 9.10 5.05 5.16
N ALA A 23 9.35 4.44 6.34
CA ALA A 23 8.31 3.91 7.20
C ALA A 23 7.33 5.01 7.64
N SER A 24 7.84 6.16 8.09
CA SER A 24 7.03 7.30 8.51
C SER A 24 6.17 7.83 7.36
N ARG A 25 6.72 7.92 6.16
CA ARG A 25 5.99 8.40 4.97
C ARG A 25 4.91 7.42 4.54
N VAL A 26 5.17 6.12 4.59
CA VAL A 26 4.19 5.08 4.27
C VAL A 26 3.05 5.10 5.29
N ASP A 27 3.35 5.20 6.56
CA ASP A 27 2.34 5.26 7.62
C ASP A 27 1.42 6.49 7.47
N ALA A 28 1.99 7.65 7.16
CA ALA A 28 1.24 8.86 6.91
C ALA A 28 0.30 8.70 5.70
N LEU A 29 0.83 8.14 4.60
CA LEU A 29 0.05 7.88 3.39
C LEU A 29 -1.10 6.90 3.64
N LEU A 30 -0.84 5.81 4.38
CA LEU A 30 -1.87 4.84 4.73
C LEU A 30 -2.99 5.47 5.55
N SER A 31 -2.66 6.35 6.49
CA SER A 31 -3.65 7.07 7.29
C SER A 31 -4.54 7.95 6.40
N GLU A 32 -3.96 8.66 5.45
CA GLU A 32 -4.72 9.48 4.49
C GLU A 32 -5.61 8.63 3.60
N ILE A 33 -5.11 7.52 3.08
CA ILE A 33 -5.90 6.61 2.22
C ILE A 33 -7.08 6.05 3.00
N ARG A 34 -6.85 5.56 4.20
CA ARG A 34 -7.90 4.95 5.02
C ARG A 34 -8.97 5.95 5.46
N ALA A 35 -8.63 7.20 5.60
CA ALA A 35 -9.56 8.28 5.95
C ALA A 35 -10.25 8.91 4.73
N CYS A 36 -9.88 8.53 3.51
CA CYS A 36 -10.41 9.14 2.29
C CYS A 36 -11.90 8.84 2.10
N ARG A 37 -12.69 9.90 1.91
CA ARG A 37 -14.14 9.84 1.67
C ARG A 37 -14.56 10.68 0.47
N VAL A 38 -13.64 11.00 -0.42
CA VAL A 38 -13.87 11.90 -1.56
C VAL A 38 -15.04 11.45 -2.45
N CYS A 39 -15.14 10.14 -2.71
CA CYS A 39 -16.16 9.56 -3.59
C CYS A 39 -17.38 9.04 -2.83
N GLU A 40 -17.51 9.31 -1.54
CA GLU A 40 -18.56 8.73 -0.68
C GLU A 40 -19.97 8.88 -1.24
N ALA A 41 -20.29 10.05 -1.81
CA ALA A 41 -21.60 10.34 -2.39
C ALA A 41 -21.93 9.48 -3.63
N HIS A 42 -20.92 8.88 -4.27
CA HIS A 42 -21.07 8.09 -5.48
C HIS A 42 -20.83 6.60 -5.25
N LEU A 43 -20.57 6.19 -4.03
CA LEU A 43 -20.28 4.80 -3.68
C LEU A 43 -21.50 4.14 -3.03
N PRO A 44 -22.15 3.17 -3.71
CA PRO A 44 -23.37 2.54 -3.17
C PRO A 44 -23.13 1.78 -1.87
N LEU A 45 -21.91 1.26 -1.64
CA LEU A 45 -21.54 0.52 -0.44
C LEU A 45 -20.74 1.35 0.57
N GLY A 46 -20.57 2.64 0.28
CA GLY A 46 -19.72 3.52 1.08
C GLY A 46 -18.22 3.35 0.82
N PRO A 47 -17.40 4.28 1.33
CA PRO A 47 -15.96 4.22 1.19
C PRO A 47 -15.36 3.13 2.09
N ARG A 48 -14.55 2.26 1.52
CA ARG A 48 -13.78 1.26 2.25
C ARG A 48 -12.44 1.03 1.55
N PRO A 49 -11.46 1.90 1.74
CA PRO A 49 -10.14 1.70 1.18
C PRO A 49 -9.49 0.42 1.71
N ILE A 50 -9.09 -0.46 0.81
CA ILE A 50 -8.50 -1.75 1.15
C ILE A 50 -7.08 -1.77 0.61
N VAL A 51 -6.12 -1.52 1.49
CA VAL A 51 -4.71 -1.36 1.13
C VAL A 51 -3.85 -2.10 2.14
N ARG A 52 -2.84 -2.82 1.65
CA ARG A 52 -1.83 -3.46 2.47
C ARG A 52 -0.46 -3.06 1.99
N ILE A 53 0.27 -2.30 2.77
CA ILE A 53 1.62 -1.83 2.44
C ILE A 53 2.50 -1.87 3.68
N ALA A 54 3.73 -2.35 3.52
CA ALA A 54 4.81 -2.13 4.46
C ALA A 54 6.03 -1.62 3.71
N PRO A 55 6.87 -0.76 4.31
CA PRO A 55 8.02 -0.18 3.62
C PRO A 55 9.03 -1.20 3.11
N SER A 56 9.06 -2.39 3.69
CA SER A 56 9.95 -3.48 3.29
C SER A 56 9.43 -4.30 2.11
N ALA A 57 8.20 -4.07 1.65
CA ALA A 57 7.65 -4.82 0.53
C ALA A 57 8.48 -4.60 -0.73
N ARG A 58 8.76 -5.68 -1.43
CA ARG A 58 9.57 -5.65 -2.66
C ARG A 58 8.74 -5.85 -3.91
N ILE A 59 7.50 -6.28 -3.75
CA ILE A 59 6.56 -6.50 -4.85
C ILE A 59 5.34 -5.64 -4.59
N LEU A 60 5.02 -4.78 -5.54
CA LEU A 60 3.83 -3.95 -5.52
C LEU A 60 2.81 -4.54 -6.49
N MET A 61 1.64 -4.86 -5.98
CA MET A 61 0.52 -5.32 -6.78
C MET A 61 -0.53 -4.24 -6.88
N VAL A 62 -0.76 -3.75 -8.08
CA VAL A 62 -1.78 -2.75 -8.37
C VAL A 62 -2.90 -3.46 -9.12
N GLY A 63 -4.08 -3.50 -8.53
CA GLY A 63 -5.25 -4.13 -9.11
C GLY A 63 -6.35 -3.15 -9.41
N GLN A 64 -7.44 -3.66 -9.94
CA GLN A 64 -8.67 -2.90 -10.16
C GLN A 64 -9.45 -2.76 -8.85
N ALA A 65 -10.58 -2.06 -8.91
CA ALA A 65 -11.46 -1.88 -7.77
C ALA A 65 -11.86 -3.23 -7.13
N PRO A 66 -11.91 -3.30 -5.80
CA PRO A 66 -12.31 -4.53 -5.10
C PRO A 66 -13.74 -4.95 -5.45
N GLY A 67 -13.94 -6.25 -5.63
CA GLY A 67 -15.28 -6.82 -5.77
C GLY A 67 -16.05 -6.83 -4.44
N LEU A 68 -17.31 -7.27 -4.49
CA LEU A 68 -18.19 -7.30 -3.31
C LEU A 68 -17.61 -8.12 -2.15
N LYS A 69 -17.09 -9.31 -2.43
CA LYS A 69 -16.50 -10.17 -1.39
C LYS A 69 -15.32 -9.50 -0.69
N VAL A 70 -14.48 -8.82 -1.44
CA VAL A 70 -13.34 -8.09 -0.90
C VAL A 70 -13.81 -6.89 -0.10
N HIS A 71 -14.81 -6.16 -0.59
CA HIS A 71 -15.40 -5.05 0.14
C HIS A 71 -15.97 -5.49 1.49
N GLU A 72 -16.68 -6.59 1.53
CA GLU A 72 -17.29 -7.14 2.76
C GLU A 72 -16.23 -7.65 3.74
N SER A 73 -15.25 -8.42 3.27
CA SER A 73 -14.23 -9.01 4.15
C SER A 73 -13.12 -8.04 4.55
N GLY A 74 -12.85 -7.03 3.73
CA GLY A 74 -11.73 -6.13 3.91
C GLY A 74 -10.37 -6.76 3.59
N ILE A 75 -10.36 -7.95 3.00
CA ILE A 75 -9.13 -8.68 2.65
C ILE A 75 -8.97 -8.63 1.13
N PRO A 76 -7.94 -7.94 0.60
CA PRO A 76 -7.74 -7.83 -0.84
C PRO A 76 -7.48 -9.20 -1.46
N TRP A 77 -8.04 -9.43 -2.64
CA TRP A 77 -7.89 -10.69 -3.37
C TRP A 77 -8.42 -11.94 -2.62
N HIS A 78 -9.37 -11.75 -1.70
CA HIS A 78 -9.99 -12.84 -0.94
C HIS A 78 -11.21 -13.38 -1.68
N ASP A 79 -10.98 -13.86 -2.90
CA ASP A 79 -11.98 -14.39 -3.82
C ASP A 79 -11.35 -15.43 -4.77
N ALA A 80 -12.14 -15.95 -5.72
CA ALA A 80 -11.68 -16.95 -6.68
C ALA A 80 -10.52 -16.44 -7.56
N SER A 81 -10.56 -15.18 -7.95
CA SER A 81 -9.47 -14.58 -8.74
C SER A 81 -8.17 -14.47 -7.94
N GLY A 82 -8.27 -14.16 -6.67
CA GLY A 82 -7.13 -14.13 -5.77
C GLY A 82 -6.49 -15.50 -5.58
N LYS A 83 -7.32 -16.53 -5.43
CA LYS A 83 -6.84 -17.92 -5.37
C LYS A 83 -6.04 -18.29 -6.61
N ARG A 84 -6.56 -17.95 -7.79
CA ARG A 84 -5.89 -18.22 -9.07
C ARG A 84 -4.58 -17.43 -9.19
N LEU A 85 -4.59 -16.16 -8.77
CA LEU A 85 -3.39 -15.33 -8.78
C LEU A 85 -2.29 -15.94 -7.90
N ARG A 86 -2.63 -16.39 -6.70
CA ARG A 86 -1.65 -17.05 -5.80
C ARG A 86 -1.10 -18.34 -6.41
N GLU A 87 -1.93 -19.11 -7.09
CA GLU A 87 -1.50 -20.32 -7.81
C GLU A 87 -0.50 -19.97 -8.92
N TRP A 88 -0.78 -18.94 -9.72
CA TRP A 88 0.11 -18.47 -10.77
C TRP A 88 1.45 -17.94 -10.25
N LEU A 89 1.42 -17.25 -9.11
CA LEU A 89 2.63 -16.75 -8.46
C LEU A 89 3.42 -17.86 -7.74
N GLY A 90 2.79 -19.01 -7.52
CA GLY A 90 3.41 -20.11 -6.78
C GLY A 90 3.66 -19.80 -5.31
N VAL A 91 2.81 -18.96 -4.69
CA VAL A 91 2.94 -18.56 -3.29
C VAL A 91 1.75 -19.03 -2.48
N GLU A 92 2.01 -19.35 -1.21
CA GLU A 92 0.97 -19.64 -0.25
C GLU A 92 0.27 -18.37 0.22
N GLU A 93 -0.92 -18.53 0.78
CA GLU A 93 -1.72 -17.43 1.29
C GLU A 93 -0.98 -16.62 2.36
N SER A 94 -0.27 -17.27 3.26
CA SER A 94 0.52 -16.63 4.31
C SER A 94 1.63 -15.73 3.76
N VAL A 95 2.25 -16.12 2.66
CA VAL A 95 3.28 -15.30 1.98
C VAL A 95 2.65 -14.16 1.22
N PHE A 96 1.55 -14.42 0.51
CA PHE A 96 0.83 -13.43 -0.27
C PHE A 96 0.31 -12.27 0.61
N TYR A 97 -0.18 -12.58 1.80
CA TYR A 97 -0.70 -11.58 2.73
C TYR A 97 0.33 -11.03 3.72
N ASP A 98 1.59 -11.39 3.56
CA ASP A 98 2.66 -10.74 4.30
C ASP A 98 2.98 -9.38 3.69
N ALA A 99 2.49 -8.32 4.30
CA ALA A 99 2.66 -6.95 3.80
C ALA A 99 4.13 -6.53 3.69
N ARG A 100 5.03 -7.22 4.39
CA ARG A 100 6.48 -6.97 4.28
C ARG A 100 7.07 -7.48 2.97
N ARG A 101 6.36 -8.33 2.25
CA ARG A 101 6.77 -8.92 0.98
C ARG A 101 5.95 -8.38 -0.19
N PHE A 102 4.64 -8.34 -0.03
CA PHE A 102 3.70 -7.91 -1.07
C PHE A 102 2.93 -6.69 -0.59
N ALA A 103 3.09 -5.57 -1.29
CA ALA A 103 2.20 -4.43 -1.14
C ALA A 103 1.04 -4.58 -2.12
N ILE A 104 -0.18 -4.42 -1.63
CA ILE A 104 -1.39 -4.58 -2.43
C ILE A 104 -2.15 -3.26 -2.41
N VAL A 105 -2.29 -2.64 -3.58
CA VAL A 105 -2.94 -1.34 -3.76
C VAL A 105 -3.98 -1.45 -4.87
N PRO A 106 -5.23 -1.72 -4.55
CA PRO A 106 -6.30 -1.67 -5.55
C PRO A 106 -6.55 -0.23 -6.00
N MET A 107 -6.87 -0.08 -7.27
CA MET A 107 -7.29 1.18 -7.86
C MET A 107 -8.82 1.18 -7.96
N GLY A 108 -9.47 2.20 -7.42
CA GLY A 108 -10.92 2.26 -7.50
C GLY A 108 -11.54 3.39 -6.72
#